data_7497d3e946294dda68091f2822e73d15
#
_entry.id   7497d3e946294dda68091f2822e73d15
#
_cell.length_a   1.000
_cell.length_b   1.000
_cell.length_c   1.000
_cell.angle_alpha   90.00
_cell.angle_beta   90.00
_cell.angle_gamma   90.00
#
_symmetry.space_group_name_H-M   'P 1'
#
loop_
_entity.id
_entity.type
_entity.pdbx_description
1 polymer ?
#
loop_
_entity_poly.entity_id
_entity_poly.type
_entity_poly.pdbx_seq_one_letter_code
_entity_poly.pdbx_strand_id
1 'polypeptide(L)'
;MGRPRGPGPDAAPRGSLHRMSVDTSTPRTGLDLDLMEALLTIPAVRPGAPRHATIAPFDGQPLVEIPYSTVEDVDMAFDTARAAQPRWAATPVVERKRAILRFHDLLLSHRDEGLDLIQWETGKTRMDALKELLGVCTVARHYSRDARRLLGPNRKRGLFPLLTKVSVEHHPVGVVGDIAPWNYPLFLAAADAIPALMAGNAVVLKPDHQTSLTALWAVDLMHRAGGCRRGA
;
A
#
# COMPACT_ATOMS: atom_id res chain seq x y z
N MET A 1 -57.73 -31.50 -20.87
CA MET A 1 -56.69 -32.15 -20.02
C MET A 1 -55.58 -31.15 -19.76
N GLY A 2 -55.67 -30.43 -18.61
CA GLY A 2 -54.73 -29.43 -18.21
C GLY A 2 -53.67 -30.06 -17.30
N ARG A 3 -52.38 -29.78 -17.58
CA ARG A 3 -51.29 -30.12 -16.68
C ARG A 3 -51.20 -29.14 -15.50
N PRO A 4 -50.98 -29.58 -14.27
CA PRO A 4 -50.80 -28.68 -13.13
C PRO A 4 -49.44 -27.99 -13.19
N ARG A 5 -49.44 -26.70 -12.86
CA ARG A 5 -48.22 -25.89 -12.66
C ARG A 5 -47.58 -26.30 -11.33
N GLY A 6 -46.27 -26.62 -11.37
CA GLY A 6 -45.47 -26.85 -10.18
C GLY A 6 -45.25 -25.58 -9.37
N PRO A 7 -44.89 -25.67 -8.08
CA PRO A 7 -44.68 -24.54 -7.19
C PRO A 7 -43.43 -23.75 -7.63
N GLY A 8 -43.50 -22.42 -7.53
CA GLY A 8 -42.43 -21.49 -7.80
C GLY A 8 -41.32 -21.59 -6.75
N PRO A 9 -40.11 -21.09 -7.04
CA PRO A 9 -38.96 -21.18 -6.12
C PRO A 9 -39.24 -20.34 -4.86
N ASP A 10 -39.23 -21.05 -3.71
CA ASP A 10 -39.30 -20.43 -2.39
C ASP A 10 -38.17 -19.41 -2.20
N ALA A 11 -38.54 -18.21 -1.75
CA ALA A 11 -37.63 -17.17 -1.35
C ALA A 11 -36.84 -17.67 -0.13
N ALA A 12 -35.53 -17.72 -0.27
CA ALA A 12 -34.59 -18.00 0.82
C ALA A 12 -34.85 -17.02 2.00
N PRO A 13 -34.82 -17.46 3.26
CA PRO A 13 -35.00 -16.60 4.40
C PRO A 13 -33.86 -15.57 4.45
N ARG A 14 -34.20 -14.27 4.52
CA ARG A 14 -33.27 -13.19 4.80
C ARG A 14 -32.74 -13.41 6.22
N GLY A 15 -31.54 -14.03 6.30
CA GLY A 15 -30.82 -14.17 7.55
C GLY A 15 -30.56 -12.77 8.13
N SER A 16 -31.05 -12.55 9.33
CA SER A 16 -30.71 -11.40 10.15
C SER A 16 -29.18 -11.36 10.27
N LEU A 17 -28.56 -10.28 9.78
CA LEU A 17 -27.15 -9.99 10.06
C LEU A 17 -27.02 -9.81 11.58
N HIS A 18 -26.69 -10.90 12.25
CA HIS A 18 -26.29 -10.87 13.64
C HIS A 18 -25.04 -10.00 13.70
N ARG A 19 -25.11 -8.91 14.44
CA ARG A 19 -23.94 -8.11 14.80
C ARG A 19 -22.97 -9.05 15.52
N MET A 20 -22.02 -9.59 14.81
CA MET A 20 -20.90 -10.33 15.42
C MET A 20 -20.07 -9.31 16.18
N SER A 21 -20.22 -9.28 17.49
CA SER A 21 -19.27 -8.64 18.38
C SER A 21 -17.96 -9.42 18.24
N VAL A 22 -16.90 -8.77 17.79
CA VAL A 22 -15.56 -9.34 17.80
C VAL A 22 -15.19 -9.56 19.27
N ASP A 23 -15.08 -10.81 19.69
CA ASP A 23 -14.57 -11.15 21.02
C ASP A 23 -13.05 -10.88 21.00
N THR A 24 -12.65 -9.73 21.54
CA THR A 24 -11.24 -9.34 21.67
C THR A 24 -10.56 -9.98 22.89
N SER A 25 -11.25 -10.87 23.61
CA SER A 25 -10.76 -11.42 24.87
C SER A 25 -9.71 -12.53 24.72
N THR A 26 -9.52 -13.11 23.52
CA THR A 26 -8.46 -14.09 23.27
C THR A 26 -7.22 -13.37 22.72
N PRO A 27 -6.09 -13.33 23.45
CA PRO A 27 -4.86 -12.75 22.92
C PRO A 27 -4.42 -13.55 21.70
N ARG A 28 -4.48 -12.94 20.52
CA ARG A 28 -3.95 -13.51 19.29
C ARG A 28 -2.43 -13.42 19.36
N THR A 29 -1.78 -14.54 19.61
CA THR A 29 -0.32 -14.61 19.79
C THR A 29 0.38 -14.00 18.58
N GLY A 30 1.16 -12.95 18.76
CA GLY A 30 1.93 -12.29 17.70
C GLY A 30 1.27 -11.07 17.04
N LEU A 31 0.02 -10.68 17.42
CA LEU A 31 -0.58 -9.42 16.95
C LEU A 31 -0.47 -8.34 18.02
N ASP A 32 0.14 -7.22 17.63
CA ASP A 32 0.15 -6.00 18.41
C ASP A 32 -1.13 -5.19 18.12
N LEU A 33 -2.05 -5.17 19.06
CA LEU A 33 -3.34 -4.47 18.93
C LEU A 33 -3.16 -2.95 18.85
N ASP A 34 -2.21 -2.41 19.59
CA ASP A 34 -1.91 -0.96 19.60
C ASP A 34 -1.37 -0.53 18.22
N LEU A 35 -0.51 -1.36 17.63
CA LEU A 35 -0.05 -1.16 16.25
C LEU A 35 -1.22 -1.18 15.27
N MET A 36 -2.12 -2.16 15.36
CA MET A 36 -3.27 -2.26 14.46
C MET A 36 -4.19 -1.03 14.56
N GLU A 37 -4.48 -0.57 15.77
CA GLU A 37 -5.28 0.64 15.98
C GLU A 37 -4.58 1.88 15.38
N ALA A 38 -3.28 2.02 15.59
CA ALA A 38 -2.50 3.11 15.01
C ALA A 38 -2.54 3.07 13.46
N LEU A 39 -2.40 1.89 12.85
CA LEU A 39 -2.46 1.73 11.40
C LEU A 39 -3.82 2.12 10.83
N LEU A 40 -4.93 1.83 11.53
CA LEU A 40 -6.28 2.18 11.09
C LEU A 40 -6.57 3.70 11.10
N THR A 41 -5.69 4.51 11.67
CA THR A 41 -5.76 5.99 11.56
C THR A 41 -5.15 6.54 10.27
N ILE A 42 -4.42 5.69 9.51
CA ILE A 42 -3.70 6.11 8.30
C ILE A 42 -4.61 6.39 7.11
N PRO A 43 -5.66 5.60 6.82
CA PRO A 43 -6.53 5.88 5.68
C PRO A 43 -7.19 7.26 5.79
N ALA A 44 -7.17 8.00 4.68
CA ALA A 44 -7.90 9.26 4.56
C ALA A 44 -9.38 8.94 4.32
N VAL A 45 -10.12 8.61 5.37
CA VAL A 45 -11.53 8.22 5.32
C VAL A 45 -12.31 9.10 6.28
N ARG A 46 -13.48 9.56 5.84
CA ARG A 46 -14.36 10.42 6.66
C ARG A 46 -14.91 9.66 7.87
N PRO A 47 -15.16 10.35 8.99
CA PRO A 47 -15.82 9.75 10.15
C PRO A 47 -17.17 9.12 9.77
N GLY A 48 -17.43 7.92 10.29
CA GLY A 48 -18.69 7.20 10.03
C GLY A 48 -18.71 6.39 8.73
N ALA A 49 -17.60 6.26 8.02
CA ALA A 49 -17.50 5.39 6.84
C ALA A 49 -17.88 3.93 7.19
N PRO A 50 -18.55 3.22 6.25
CA PRO A 50 -18.86 1.80 6.43
C PRO A 50 -17.57 1.01 6.66
N ARG A 51 -17.65 -0.02 7.50
CA ARG A 51 -16.52 -0.88 7.82
C ARG A 51 -16.76 -2.30 7.33
N HIS A 52 -15.69 -2.99 7.01
CA HIS A 52 -15.69 -4.38 6.60
C HIS A 52 -14.76 -5.19 7.50
N ALA A 53 -15.24 -6.30 8.03
CA ALA A 53 -14.41 -7.22 8.79
C ALA A 53 -13.57 -8.07 7.82
N THR A 54 -12.25 -8.03 7.98
CA THR A 54 -11.34 -8.98 7.34
C THR A 54 -11.35 -10.30 8.12
N ILE A 55 -10.99 -11.40 7.49
CA ILE A 55 -11.03 -12.73 8.08
C ILE A 55 -9.62 -13.30 8.15
N ALA A 56 -9.22 -13.75 9.34
CA ALA A 56 -7.95 -14.45 9.50
C ALA A 56 -8.01 -15.85 8.85
N PRO A 57 -7.13 -16.19 7.90
CA PRO A 57 -7.20 -17.47 7.18
C PRO A 57 -6.94 -18.69 8.06
N PHE A 58 -6.29 -18.53 9.21
CA PHE A 58 -5.93 -19.62 10.10
C PHE A 58 -7.10 -20.22 10.86
N ASP A 59 -8.03 -19.39 11.29
CA ASP A 59 -9.12 -19.77 12.17
C ASP A 59 -10.52 -19.40 11.62
N GLY A 60 -10.54 -18.64 10.51
CA GLY A 60 -11.78 -18.17 9.88
C GLY A 60 -12.52 -17.11 10.70
N GLN A 61 -11.87 -16.53 11.73
CA GLN A 61 -12.47 -15.52 12.59
C GLN A 61 -12.22 -14.10 12.07
N PRO A 62 -13.07 -13.13 12.40
CA PRO A 62 -12.82 -11.73 12.10
C PRO A 62 -11.48 -11.27 12.67
N LEU A 63 -10.66 -10.62 11.82
CA LEU A 63 -9.35 -10.11 12.20
C LEU A 63 -9.41 -8.65 12.63
N VAL A 64 -9.91 -7.79 11.74
CA VAL A 64 -10.02 -6.34 11.96
C VAL A 64 -11.12 -5.74 11.09
N GLU A 65 -11.71 -4.64 11.55
CA GLU A 65 -12.65 -3.86 10.75
C GLU A 65 -11.93 -2.71 10.02
N ILE A 66 -11.89 -2.79 8.69
CA ILE A 66 -11.28 -1.79 7.81
C ILE A 66 -12.36 -0.82 7.31
N PRO A 67 -12.15 0.51 7.37
CA PRO A 67 -13.07 1.46 6.79
C PRO A 67 -13.01 1.45 5.25
N TYR A 68 -14.17 1.55 4.59
CA TYR A 68 -14.25 1.73 3.15
C TYR A 68 -14.15 3.21 2.77
N SER A 69 -13.32 3.51 1.81
CA SER A 69 -13.26 4.82 1.18
C SER A 69 -14.43 5.01 0.22
N THR A 70 -15.03 6.19 0.21
CA THR A 70 -15.99 6.63 -0.81
C THR A 70 -15.25 7.24 -2.01
N VAL A 71 -15.99 7.58 -3.07
CA VAL A 71 -15.41 8.27 -4.23
C VAL A 71 -14.80 9.62 -3.83
N GLU A 72 -15.49 10.34 -2.93
CA GLU A 72 -15.02 11.64 -2.44
C GLU A 72 -13.78 11.51 -1.56
N ASP A 73 -13.61 10.41 -0.81
CA ASP A 73 -12.38 10.14 -0.06
C ASP A 73 -11.21 9.87 -1.02
N VAL A 74 -11.46 9.19 -2.13
CA VAL A 74 -10.47 8.96 -3.19
C VAL A 74 -10.08 10.28 -3.84
N ASP A 75 -11.04 11.13 -4.20
CA ASP A 75 -10.77 12.46 -4.76
C ASP A 75 -9.92 13.30 -3.81
N MET A 76 -10.25 13.32 -2.52
CA MET A 76 -9.49 14.02 -1.49
C MET A 76 -8.06 13.47 -1.34
N ALA A 77 -7.87 12.15 -1.44
CA ALA A 77 -6.54 11.54 -1.41
C ALA A 77 -5.70 11.98 -2.62
N PHE A 78 -6.28 12.03 -3.82
CA PHE A 78 -5.61 12.53 -5.02
C PHE A 78 -5.29 14.02 -4.92
N ASP A 79 -6.18 14.85 -4.39
CA ASP A 79 -5.93 16.28 -4.20
C ASP A 79 -4.81 16.53 -3.20
N THR A 80 -4.79 15.78 -2.08
CA THR A 80 -3.69 15.81 -1.11
C THR A 80 -2.36 15.41 -1.75
N ALA A 81 -2.38 14.34 -2.55
CA ALA A 81 -1.19 13.88 -3.26
C ALA A 81 -0.69 14.90 -4.29
N ARG A 82 -1.59 15.54 -5.04
CA ARG A 82 -1.26 16.62 -6.00
C ARG A 82 -0.66 17.84 -5.31
N ALA A 83 -1.18 18.20 -4.14
CA ALA A 83 -0.65 19.33 -3.35
C ALA A 83 0.76 19.05 -2.80
N ALA A 84 1.03 17.82 -2.40
CA ALA A 84 2.32 17.41 -1.84
C ALA A 84 3.41 17.14 -2.90
N GLN A 85 3.01 16.68 -4.08
CA GLN A 85 3.92 16.21 -5.13
C GLN A 85 4.95 17.25 -5.61
N PRO A 86 4.64 18.53 -5.85
CA PRO A 86 5.64 19.50 -6.32
C PRO A 86 6.81 19.66 -5.37
N ARG A 87 6.55 19.66 -4.06
CA ARG A 87 7.59 19.73 -3.03
C ARG A 87 8.48 18.49 -3.06
N TRP A 88 7.88 17.30 -3.22
CA TRP A 88 8.63 16.04 -3.34
C TRP A 88 9.44 15.98 -4.63
N ALA A 89 8.88 16.40 -5.75
CA ALA A 89 9.58 16.48 -7.04
C ALA A 89 10.80 17.42 -6.99
N ALA A 90 10.69 18.55 -6.29
CA ALA A 90 11.79 19.49 -6.09
C ALA A 90 12.88 18.97 -5.13
N THR A 91 12.61 17.89 -4.36
CA THR A 91 13.58 17.29 -3.47
C THR A 91 14.70 16.62 -4.29
N PRO A 92 15.99 16.91 -4.00
CA PRO A 92 17.10 16.32 -4.74
C PRO A 92 17.04 14.78 -4.72
N VAL A 93 17.42 14.13 -5.84
CA VAL A 93 17.43 12.65 -5.97
C VAL A 93 18.21 11.98 -4.82
N VAL A 94 19.29 12.61 -4.34
CA VAL A 94 20.08 12.10 -3.21
C VAL A 94 19.27 12.05 -1.92
N GLU A 95 18.42 13.03 -1.66
CA GLU A 95 17.56 13.05 -0.47
C GLU A 95 16.42 12.04 -0.59
N ARG A 96 15.79 11.93 -1.77
CA ARG A 96 14.80 10.87 -2.04
C ARG A 96 15.41 9.49 -1.83
N LYS A 97 16.63 9.26 -2.34
CA LYS A 97 17.41 8.03 -2.08
C LYS A 97 17.59 7.78 -0.58
N ARG A 98 17.94 8.81 0.21
CA ARG A 98 18.12 8.65 1.66
C ARG A 98 16.82 8.24 2.35
N ALA A 99 15.69 8.80 1.93
CA ALA A 99 14.37 8.41 2.46
C ALA A 99 14.07 6.92 2.15
N ILE A 100 14.28 6.48 0.91
CA ILE A 100 14.04 5.08 0.53
C ILE A 100 15.00 4.11 1.27
N LEU A 101 16.25 4.50 1.51
CA LEU A 101 17.17 3.67 2.30
C LEU A 101 16.80 3.63 3.78
N ARG A 102 16.31 4.72 4.38
CA ARG A 102 15.75 4.69 5.74
C ARG A 102 14.52 3.79 5.81
N PHE A 103 13.65 3.81 4.81
CA PHE A 103 12.52 2.88 4.71
C PHE A 103 13.00 1.42 4.68
N HIS A 104 14.00 1.10 3.86
CA HIS A 104 14.64 -0.22 3.84
C HIS A 104 15.12 -0.65 5.24
N ASP A 105 15.81 0.25 5.96
CA ASP A 105 16.34 -0.06 7.29
C ASP A 105 15.22 -0.23 8.33
N LEU A 106 14.14 0.56 8.23
CA LEU A 106 12.94 0.41 9.07
C LEU A 106 12.22 -0.92 8.81
N LEU A 107 12.08 -1.36 7.55
CA LEU A 107 11.53 -2.68 7.23
C LEU A 107 12.30 -3.81 7.93
N LEU A 108 13.63 -3.74 7.94
CA LEU A 108 14.46 -4.76 8.58
C LEU A 108 14.42 -4.69 10.12
N SER A 109 14.39 -3.49 10.69
CA SER A 109 14.35 -3.32 12.15
C SER A 109 13.00 -3.66 12.76
N HIS A 110 11.90 -3.52 12.01
CA HIS A 110 10.52 -3.85 12.41
C HIS A 110 10.01 -5.12 11.71
N ARG A 111 10.92 -5.97 11.22
CA ARG A 111 10.56 -7.13 10.40
C ARG A 111 9.52 -8.04 11.05
N ASP A 112 9.62 -8.27 12.37
CA ASP A 112 8.75 -9.22 13.05
C ASP A 112 7.30 -8.74 13.05
N GLU A 113 7.05 -7.43 13.22
CA GLU A 113 5.73 -6.81 13.05
C GLU A 113 5.17 -7.07 11.64
N GLY A 114 5.98 -6.79 10.60
CA GLY A 114 5.57 -7.00 9.20
C GLY A 114 5.30 -8.47 8.87
N LEU A 115 6.11 -9.39 9.39
CA LEU A 115 5.92 -10.82 9.19
C LEU A 115 4.63 -11.32 9.86
N ASP A 116 4.32 -10.82 11.07
CA ASP A 116 3.10 -11.18 11.77
C ASP A 116 1.87 -10.67 11.01
N LEU A 117 1.86 -9.41 10.56
CA LEU A 117 0.77 -8.86 9.76
C LEU A 117 0.55 -9.66 8.46
N ILE A 118 1.61 -9.95 7.69
CA ILE A 118 1.50 -10.75 6.46
C ILE A 118 0.91 -12.13 6.76
N GLN A 119 1.36 -12.80 7.83
CA GLN A 119 0.87 -14.12 8.19
C GLN A 119 -0.62 -14.06 8.57
N TRP A 120 -1.02 -13.12 9.40
CA TRP A 120 -2.40 -13.00 9.86
C TRP A 120 -3.38 -12.64 8.74
N GLU A 121 -2.98 -11.81 7.80
CA GLU A 121 -3.85 -11.39 6.69
C GLU A 121 -3.90 -12.41 5.54
N THR A 122 -2.81 -13.19 5.32
CA THR A 122 -2.69 -14.04 4.12
C THR A 122 -2.64 -15.54 4.41
N GLY A 123 -2.35 -15.97 5.63
CA GLY A 123 -2.11 -17.36 5.97
C GLY A 123 -0.76 -17.92 5.49
N LYS A 124 0.16 -17.08 5.00
CA LYS A 124 1.49 -17.49 4.54
C LYS A 124 2.35 -18.05 5.66
N THR A 125 3.31 -18.90 5.30
CA THR A 125 4.36 -19.31 6.22
C THR A 125 5.26 -18.10 6.58
N ARG A 126 5.89 -18.15 7.76
CA ARG A 126 6.87 -17.12 8.17
C ARG A 126 7.99 -16.93 7.16
N MET A 127 8.43 -18.03 6.53
CA MET A 127 9.47 -17.99 5.50
C MET A 127 9.00 -17.28 4.23
N ASP A 128 7.76 -17.49 3.79
CA ASP A 128 7.24 -16.82 2.60
C ASP A 128 6.95 -15.33 2.87
N ALA A 129 6.49 -14.98 4.07
CA ALA A 129 6.39 -13.59 4.50
C ALA A 129 7.77 -12.91 4.51
N LEU A 130 8.82 -13.59 5.00
CA LEU A 130 10.18 -13.07 4.98
C LEU A 130 10.72 -12.84 3.56
N LYS A 131 10.46 -13.76 2.62
CA LYS A 131 10.86 -13.58 1.21
C LYS A 131 10.21 -12.34 0.60
N GLU A 132 8.96 -12.08 0.93
CA GLU A 132 8.23 -10.90 0.47
C GLU A 132 8.87 -9.61 1.00
N LEU A 133 9.16 -9.53 2.30
CA LEU A 133 9.82 -8.39 2.91
C LEU A 133 11.22 -8.16 2.32
N LEU A 134 12.02 -9.20 2.16
CA LEU A 134 13.34 -9.11 1.55
C LEU A 134 13.28 -8.70 0.07
N GLY A 135 12.21 -9.07 -0.62
CA GLY A 135 11.92 -8.60 -1.98
C GLY A 135 11.80 -7.08 -2.04
N VAL A 136 11.01 -6.47 -1.14
CA VAL A 136 10.88 -5.01 -1.03
C VAL A 136 12.22 -4.35 -0.71
N CYS A 137 12.98 -4.93 0.23
CA CYS A 137 14.31 -4.43 0.57
C CYS A 137 15.26 -4.45 -0.64
N THR A 138 15.19 -5.50 -1.46
CA THR A 138 15.98 -5.62 -2.69
C THR A 138 15.62 -4.53 -3.70
N VAL A 139 14.33 -4.28 -3.91
CA VAL A 139 13.81 -3.21 -4.79
C VAL A 139 14.26 -1.83 -4.29
N ALA A 140 14.13 -1.57 -2.98
CA ALA A 140 14.57 -0.31 -2.36
C ALA A 140 16.06 -0.04 -2.60
N ARG A 141 16.91 -1.04 -2.41
CA ARG A 141 18.35 -0.93 -2.67
C ARG A 141 18.66 -0.75 -4.15
N HIS A 142 17.98 -1.49 -5.03
CA HIS A 142 18.19 -1.42 -6.47
C HIS A 142 17.93 0.00 -6.99
N TYR A 143 16.73 0.53 -6.79
CA TYR A 143 16.37 1.87 -7.28
C TYR A 143 17.17 2.98 -6.59
N SER A 144 17.49 2.82 -5.29
CA SER A 144 18.37 3.78 -4.60
C SER A 144 19.78 3.82 -5.17
N ARG A 145 20.34 2.68 -5.60
CA ARG A 145 21.67 2.63 -6.22
C ARG A 145 21.67 3.26 -7.60
N ASP A 146 20.66 2.94 -8.39
CA ASP A 146 20.62 3.28 -9.80
C ASP A 146 19.91 4.59 -10.13
N ALA A 147 19.32 5.26 -9.14
CA ALA A 147 18.50 6.46 -9.32
C ALA A 147 19.18 7.54 -10.19
N ARG A 148 20.44 7.85 -9.92
CA ARG A 148 21.19 8.83 -10.72
C ARG A 148 21.35 8.42 -12.18
N ARG A 149 21.60 7.15 -12.45
CA ARG A 149 21.77 6.62 -13.80
C ARG A 149 20.43 6.59 -14.55
N LEU A 150 19.36 6.20 -13.86
CA LEU A 150 18.02 6.05 -14.46
C LEU A 150 17.34 7.40 -14.71
N LEU A 151 17.48 8.36 -13.78
CA LEU A 151 16.78 9.65 -13.82
C LEU A 151 17.65 10.79 -14.34
N GLY A 152 18.96 10.59 -14.44
CA GLY A 152 19.88 11.61 -14.94
C GLY A 152 19.70 11.92 -16.42
N PRO A 153 20.11 13.11 -16.86
CA PRO A 153 20.03 13.49 -18.26
C PRO A 153 20.89 12.55 -19.11
N ASN A 154 20.29 12.01 -20.17
CA ASN A 154 20.95 11.10 -21.11
C ASN A 154 21.26 11.84 -22.39
N ARG A 155 22.54 12.11 -22.63
CA ARG A 155 23.00 12.77 -23.88
C ARG A 155 22.83 11.83 -25.06
N LYS A 156 22.22 12.33 -26.12
CA LYS A 156 22.03 11.64 -27.39
C LYS A 156 22.78 12.37 -28.50
N ARG A 157 23.08 11.65 -29.57
CA ARG A 157 23.69 12.23 -30.78
C ARG A 157 22.67 13.12 -31.47
N GLY A 158 23.02 14.38 -31.70
CA GLY A 158 22.22 15.29 -32.48
C GLY A 158 22.39 15.09 -33.98
N LEU A 159 21.51 15.73 -34.77
CA LEU A 159 21.55 15.69 -36.24
C LEU A 159 22.88 16.26 -36.79
N PHE A 160 23.37 17.34 -36.16
CA PHE A 160 24.68 17.96 -36.46
C PHE A 160 25.60 17.79 -35.25
N PRO A 161 26.53 16.80 -35.26
CA PRO A 161 27.28 16.37 -34.06
C PRO A 161 28.06 17.47 -33.35
N LEU A 162 28.54 18.49 -34.05
CA LEU A 162 29.30 19.60 -33.45
C LEU A 162 28.45 20.84 -33.11
N LEU A 163 27.28 20.96 -33.75
CA LEU A 163 26.41 22.15 -33.64
C LEU A 163 25.20 21.93 -32.72
N THR A 164 24.79 20.66 -32.50
CA THR A 164 23.60 20.36 -31.70
C THR A 164 23.91 19.50 -30.49
N LYS A 165 23.37 19.88 -29.32
CA LYS A 165 23.40 19.08 -28.09
C LYS A 165 21.96 18.59 -27.83
N VAL A 166 21.80 17.27 -27.78
CA VAL A 166 20.51 16.64 -27.46
C VAL A 166 20.61 15.96 -26.11
N SER A 167 19.67 16.23 -25.24
CA SER A 167 19.51 15.59 -23.91
C SER A 167 18.11 15.04 -23.76
N VAL A 168 18.00 13.83 -23.22
CA VAL A 168 16.73 13.26 -22.77
C VAL A 168 16.68 13.45 -21.27
N GLU A 169 15.64 14.13 -20.80
CA GLU A 169 15.40 14.38 -19.39
C GLU A 169 14.14 13.65 -18.93
N HIS A 170 14.14 13.19 -17.69
CA HIS A 170 13.02 12.49 -17.09
C HIS A 170 12.36 13.38 -16.05
N HIS A 171 11.05 13.61 -16.21
CA HIS A 171 10.23 14.36 -15.28
C HIS A 171 9.19 13.45 -14.61
N PRO A 172 8.81 13.68 -13.34
CA PRO A 172 7.73 12.94 -12.72
C PRO A 172 6.40 13.19 -13.46
N VAL A 173 5.56 12.16 -13.54
CA VAL A 173 4.21 12.27 -14.15
C VAL A 173 3.21 12.95 -13.22
N GLY A 174 3.55 13.11 -11.94
CA GLY A 174 2.74 13.77 -10.92
C GLY A 174 2.27 12.79 -9.84
N VAL A 175 1.05 12.28 -9.93
CA VAL A 175 0.49 11.33 -8.97
C VAL A 175 0.28 9.98 -9.65
N VAL A 176 0.75 8.92 -9.00
CA VAL A 176 0.57 7.52 -9.43
C VAL A 176 -0.48 6.88 -8.52
N GLY A 177 -1.51 6.27 -9.12
CA GLY A 177 -2.44 5.40 -8.42
C GLY A 177 -1.90 3.97 -8.45
N ASP A 178 -1.75 3.35 -7.28
CA ASP A 178 -1.30 1.98 -7.11
C ASP A 178 -2.43 1.14 -6.51
N ILE A 179 -2.83 0.06 -7.20
CA ILE A 179 -3.89 -0.86 -6.76
C ILE A 179 -3.24 -2.21 -6.50
N ALA A 180 -2.91 -2.46 -5.23
CA ALA A 180 -2.18 -3.64 -4.81
C ALA A 180 -3.14 -4.81 -4.48
N PRO A 181 -2.89 -6.03 -4.99
CA PRO A 181 -3.66 -7.22 -4.70
C PRO A 181 -3.25 -7.89 -3.37
N TRP A 182 -4.06 -8.86 -2.94
CA TRP A 182 -3.92 -9.56 -1.65
C TRP A 182 -2.80 -10.61 -1.60
N ASN A 183 -2.35 -11.15 -2.73
CA ASN A 183 -1.47 -12.33 -2.76
C ASN A 183 0.00 -12.03 -2.38
N TYR A 184 0.47 -10.80 -2.58
CA TYR A 184 1.76 -10.27 -2.14
C TYR A 184 1.57 -8.85 -1.60
N PRO A 185 0.85 -8.68 -0.47
CA PRO A 185 0.34 -7.38 -0.03
C PRO A 185 1.43 -6.36 0.27
N LEU A 186 2.54 -6.78 0.87
CA LEU A 186 3.67 -5.90 1.14
C LEU A 186 4.44 -5.59 -0.14
N PHE A 187 4.77 -6.64 -0.92
CA PHE A 187 5.64 -6.48 -2.07
C PHE A 187 4.99 -5.61 -3.14
N LEU A 188 3.74 -5.89 -3.51
CA LEU A 188 3.06 -5.18 -4.59
C LEU A 188 2.61 -3.76 -4.18
N ALA A 189 2.34 -3.53 -2.89
CA ALA A 189 2.06 -2.18 -2.41
C ALA A 189 3.31 -1.29 -2.29
N ALA A 190 4.47 -1.86 -1.98
CA ALA A 190 5.68 -1.07 -1.72
C ALA A 190 6.65 -1.06 -2.90
N ALA A 191 6.80 -2.17 -3.62
CA ALA A 191 7.78 -2.30 -4.70
C ALA A 191 7.46 -1.39 -5.89
N ASP A 192 6.18 -1.20 -6.22
CA ASP A 192 5.74 -0.31 -7.29
C ASP A 192 5.75 1.17 -6.84
N ALA A 193 5.43 1.44 -5.57
CA ALA A 193 5.52 2.78 -5.00
C ALA A 193 6.97 3.33 -4.94
N ILE A 194 7.97 2.47 -4.65
CA ILE A 194 9.37 2.89 -4.52
C ILE A 194 9.93 3.59 -5.76
N PRO A 195 9.88 3.01 -6.98
CA PRO A 195 10.36 3.69 -8.18
C PRO A 195 9.56 4.95 -8.52
N ALA A 196 8.25 4.96 -8.27
CA ALA A 196 7.40 6.14 -8.46
C ALA A 196 7.85 7.29 -7.55
N LEU A 197 8.04 7.03 -6.25
CA LEU A 197 8.55 8.01 -5.30
C LEU A 197 9.98 8.44 -5.63
N MET A 198 10.85 7.51 -6.04
CA MET A 198 12.22 7.83 -6.44
C MET A 198 12.25 8.76 -7.66
N ALA A 199 11.32 8.62 -8.60
CA ALA A 199 11.18 9.51 -9.77
C ALA A 199 10.61 10.89 -9.42
N GLY A 200 10.11 11.10 -8.19
CA GLY A 200 9.56 12.38 -7.73
C GLY A 200 8.03 12.47 -7.85
N ASN A 201 7.35 11.35 -8.07
CA ASN A 201 5.89 11.30 -8.03
C ASN A 201 5.39 11.21 -6.58
N ALA A 202 4.12 11.58 -6.37
CA ALA A 202 3.34 11.14 -5.22
C ALA A 202 2.61 9.83 -5.57
N VAL A 203 2.23 9.06 -4.56
CA VAL A 203 1.52 7.79 -4.73
C VAL A 203 0.24 7.80 -3.88
N VAL A 204 -0.87 7.43 -4.50
CA VAL A 204 -2.12 7.08 -3.83
C VAL A 204 -2.26 5.56 -3.90
N LEU A 205 -2.17 4.90 -2.77
CA LEU A 205 -2.22 3.45 -2.66
C LEU A 205 -3.63 2.99 -2.27
N LYS A 206 -4.19 2.08 -3.06
CA LYS A 206 -5.39 1.32 -2.73
C LYS A 206 -5.00 -0.13 -2.49
N PRO A 207 -4.81 -0.57 -1.25
CA PRO A 207 -4.57 -1.98 -0.94
C PRO A 207 -5.82 -2.82 -1.17
N ASP A 208 -5.64 -4.14 -1.26
CA ASP A 208 -6.78 -5.05 -1.16
C ASP A 208 -7.39 -4.96 0.25
N HIS A 209 -8.73 -5.03 0.32
CA HIS A 209 -9.46 -4.90 1.58
C HIS A 209 -9.12 -6.02 2.58
N GLN A 210 -8.77 -7.22 2.09
CA GLN A 210 -8.41 -8.37 2.92
C GLN A 210 -7.03 -8.20 3.59
N THR A 211 -6.11 -7.43 2.99
CA THR A 211 -4.71 -7.34 3.41
C THR A 211 -4.26 -5.89 3.59
N SER A 212 -5.14 -5.05 4.13
CA SER A 212 -4.89 -3.62 4.25
C SER A 212 -3.86 -3.28 5.33
N LEU A 213 -3.80 -4.01 6.45
CA LEU A 213 -2.88 -3.70 7.55
C LEU A 213 -1.41 -3.78 7.12
N THR A 214 -1.06 -4.81 6.36
CA THR A 214 0.31 -4.97 5.81
C THR A 214 0.70 -3.75 4.95
N ALA A 215 -0.20 -3.29 4.09
CA ALA A 215 0.06 -2.13 3.25
C ALA A 215 0.13 -0.82 4.06
N LEU A 216 -0.76 -0.64 5.04
CA LEU A 216 -0.76 0.51 5.94
C LEU A 216 0.51 0.57 6.79
N TRP A 217 1.02 -0.58 7.24
CA TRP A 217 2.30 -0.67 7.94
C TRP A 217 3.46 -0.19 7.03
N ALA A 218 3.49 -0.60 5.77
CA ALA A 218 4.49 -0.08 4.83
C ALA A 218 4.38 1.43 4.62
N VAL A 219 3.16 1.97 4.56
CA VAL A 219 2.92 3.42 4.45
C VAL A 219 3.41 4.15 5.70
N ASP A 220 3.14 3.63 6.91
CA ASP A 220 3.65 4.21 8.16
C ASP A 220 5.18 4.28 8.16
N LEU A 221 5.84 3.16 7.85
CA LEU A 221 7.30 3.13 7.78
C LEU A 221 7.86 4.10 6.74
N MET A 222 7.19 4.26 5.60
CA MET A 222 7.59 5.23 4.57
C MET A 222 7.45 6.68 5.07
N HIS A 223 6.40 7.00 5.82
CA HIS A 223 6.23 8.32 6.45
C HIS A 223 7.32 8.57 7.49
N ARG A 224 7.62 7.61 8.36
CA ARG A 224 8.69 7.68 9.37
C ARG A 224 10.07 7.83 8.71
N ALA A 225 10.27 7.23 7.55
CA ALA A 225 11.50 7.40 6.76
C ALA A 225 11.68 8.79 6.17
N GLY A 226 10.70 9.67 6.29
CA GLY A 226 10.72 11.01 5.70
C GLY A 226 10.36 11.02 4.22
N GLY A 227 9.67 9.99 3.75
CA GLY A 227 8.85 10.04 2.55
C GLY A 227 7.80 11.14 2.66
N CYS A 228 7.09 11.42 1.59
CA CYS A 228 6.11 12.51 1.55
C CYS A 228 5.19 12.44 2.78
N ARG A 229 5.29 13.41 3.68
CA ARG A 229 4.46 13.46 4.88
C ARG A 229 3.00 13.70 4.48
N ARG A 230 2.05 13.16 5.26
CA ARG A 230 0.65 13.61 5.24
C ARG A 230 0.66 15.13 5.27
N GLY A 231 -0.17 15.77 4.45
CA GLY A 231 -0.23 17.22 4.34
C GLY A 231 -0.21 17.91 5.72
N ALA A 232 0.79 18.75 5.90
CA ALA A 232 0.81 19.76 6.94
C ALA A 232 0.11 20.98 6.38
#